data_9aabf1b3a7e89acfde33d50fc4186d32
#
_entry.id   9aabf1b3a7e89acfde33d50fc4186d32
#
_cell.length_a   1.000
_cell.length_b   1.000
_cell.length_c   1.000
_cell.angle_alpha   90.00
_cell.angle_beta   90.00
_cell.angle_gamma   90.00
#
_symmetry.space_group_name_H-M   'P 1'
#
loop_
_entity.id
_entity.type
_entity.pdbx_description
1 polymer ?
#
loop_
_entity_poly.entity_id
_entity_poly.type
_entity_poly.pdbx_seq_one_letter_code
_entity_poly.pdbx_strand_id
1 'polypeptide(L)'
;MNMKILILGAGQVGSSAAEQLSLEESNNVTVVDNRSDVLRELQDRLDIRTIIGHASHPDVLKRAEADNTDIVIALTDSDETNMLACQIASTIYDVPTKIARIRSAAYMHSKDLFRKDSIPVDVRLSPEKLVCDHIEQLIHHPGALQVLEFGNGEA
;
A
#
# COMPACT_ATOMS: atom_id res chain seq x y z
N MET A 1 -12.79 9.65 -12.84
CA MET A 1 -11.80 10.24 -11.94
C MET A 1 -10.61 9.32 -11.78
N ASN A 2 -9.40 9.81 -11.99
CA ASN A 2 -8.21 8.96 -11.88
C ASN A 2 -7.76 8.83 -10.44
N MET A 3 -7.59 7.59 -10.02
CA MET A 3 -7.08 7.26 -8.70
C MET A 3 -5.58 7.00 -8.83
N LYS A 4 -4.76 7.73 -8.08
CA LYS A 4 -3.31 7.53 -8.09
C LYS A 4 -2.91 6.63 -6.94
N ILE A 5 -2.43 5.44 -7.29
CA ILE A 5 -2.13 4.37 -6.35
C ILE A 5 -0.65 4.07 -6.37
N LEU A 6 -0.02 4.06 -5.20
CA LEU A 6 1.38 3.72 -5.04
C LEU A 6 1.49 2.42 -4.25
N ILE A 7 2.02 1.38 -4.90
CA ILE A 7 2.23 0.08 -4.28
C ILE A 7 3.71 -0.08 -3.94
N LEU A 8 3.99 -0.39 -2.69
CA LEU A 8 5.35 -0.59 -2.21
C LEU A 8 5.59 -2.08 -2.01
N GLY A 9 6.47 -2.64 -2.82
CA GLY A 9 6.77 -4.06 -2.81
C GLY A 9 6.15 -4.78 -3.99
N ALA A 10 6.98 -5.54 -4.72
CA ALA A 10 6.58 -6.29 -5.91
C ALA A 10 6.78 -7.79 -5.71
N GLY A 11 6.62 -8.27 -4.49
CA GLY A 11 6.57 -9.69 -4.22
C GLY A 11 5.24 -10.27 -4.68
N GLN A 12 4.89 -11.46 -4.21
CA GLN A 12 3.67 -12.13 -4.65
C GLN A 12 2.42 -11.29 -4.40
N VAL A 13 2.30 -10.72 -3.21
CA VAL A 13 1.11 -9.94 -2.85
C VAL A 13 1.07 -8.62 -3.61
N GLY A 14 2.20 -7.90 -3.65
CA GLY A 14 2.28 -6.61 -4.35
C GLY A 14 2.06 -6.75 -5.84
N SER A 15 2.62 -7.79 -6.45
CA SER A 15 2.42 -8.05 -7.88
C SER A 15 0.96 -8.38 -8.20
N SER A 16 0.30 -9.17 -7.36
CA SER A 16 -1.11 -9.49 -7.53
C SER A 16 -1.98 -8.24 -7.40
N ALA A 17 -1.67 -7.40 -6.43
CA ALA A 17 -2.40 -6.15 -6.26
C ALA A 17 -2.24 -5.24 -7.47
N ALA A 18 -1.00 -5.10 -7.97
CA ALA A 18 -0.72 -4.29 -9.14
C ALA A 18 -1.49 -4.79 -10.35
N GLU A 19 -1.53 -6.12 -10.54
CA GLU A 19 -2.25 -6.72 -11.64
C GLU A 19 -3.73 -6.40 -11.58
N GLN A 20 -4.36 -6.61 -10.44
CA GLN A 20 -5.80 -6.35 -10.29
C GLN A 20 -6.13 -4.87 -10.41
N LEU A 21 -5.37 -4.02 -9.74
CA LEU A 21 -5.68 -2.59 -9.71
C LEU A 21 -5.44 -1.92 -11.05
N SER A 22 -4.47 -2.39 -11.82
CA SER A 22 -4.17 -1.81 -13.14
C SER A 22 -5.19 -2.18 -14.20
N LEU A 23 -6.08 -3.15 -13.94
CA LEU A 23 -7.14 -3.50 -14.87
C LEU A 23 -8.17 -2.37 -15.04
N GLU A 24 -8.32 -1.53 -14.04
CA GLU A 24 -9.20 -0.35 -14.11
C GLU A 24 -8.44 0.79 -14.79
N GLU A 25 -8.91 1.24 -15.93
CA GLU A 25 -8.25 2.31 -16.69
C GLU A 25 -8.17 3.62 -15.91
N SER A 26 -9.10 3.85 -14.98
CA SER A 26 -9.10 5.05 -14.15
C SER A 26 -8.04 5.03 -13.07
N ASN A 27 -7.37 3.90 -12.85
CA ASN A 27 -6.31 3.80 -11.85
C ASN A 27 -4.95 4.04 -12.49
N ASN A 28 -4.17 4.93 -11.89
CA ASN A 28 -2.76 5.13 -12.24
C ASN A 28 -1.92 4.44 -11.18
N VAL A 29 -1.33 3.31 -11.53
CA VAL A 29 -0.60 2.47 -10.58
C VAL A 29 0.90 2.65 -10.77
N THR A 30 1.60 2.92 -9.67
CA THR A 30 3.05 2.95 -9.61
C THR A 30 3.50 1.90 -8.59
N VAL A 31 4.52 1.12 -8.95
CA VAL A 31 5.06 0.08 -8.09
C VAL A 31 6.52 0.37 -7.78
N VAL A 32 6.88 0.30 -6.50
CA VAL A 32 8.25 0.48 -6.03
C VAL A 32 8.78 -0.86 -5.53
N ASP A 33 9.98 -1.24 -5.97
CA ASP A 33 10.70 -2.41 -5.46
C ASP A 33 12.19 -2.20 -5.71
N ASN A 34 13.02 -2.86 -4.94
CA ASN A 34 14.47 -2.75 -5.13
C ASN A 34 15.01 -3.76 -6.13
N ARG A 35 14.16 -4.63 -6.69
CA ARG A 35 14.57 -5.65 -7.66
C ARG A 35 14.13 -5.23 -9.06
N SER A 36 15.09 -4.83 -9.89
CA SER A 36 14.80 -4.32 -11.22
C SER A 36 14.20 -5.37 -12.15
N ASP A 37 14.59 -6.64 -11.99
CA ASP A 37 14.09 -7.73 -12.82
C ASP A 37 12.59 -7.98 -12.59
N VAL A 38 12.16 -7.93 -11.34
CA VAL A 38 10.74 -8.11 -10.97
C VAL A 38 9.90 -6.97 -11.55
N LEU A 39 10.40 -5.74 -11.42
CA LEU A 39 9.69 -4.56 -11.93
C LEU A 39 9.60 -4.59 -13.45
N ARG A 40 10.64 -5.02 -14.12
CA ARG A 40 10.65 -5.10 -15.58
C ARG A 40 9.61 -6.10 -16.07
N GLU A 41 9.51 -7.25 -15.42
CA GLU A 41 8.50 -8.25 -15.76
C GLU A 41 7.09 -7.70 -15.60
N LEU A 42 6.83 -7.00 -14.51
CA LEU A 42 5.53 -6.39 -14.29
C LEU A 42 5.22 -5.33 -15.33
N GLN A 43 6.18 -4.48 -15.65
CA GLN A 43 6.00 -3.40 -16.61
C GLN A 43 5.75 -3.94 -18.03
N ASP A 44 6.32 -5.09 -18.35
CA ASP A 44 6.09 -5.74 -19.66
C ASP A 44 4.66 -6.28 -19.78
N ARG A 45 4.03 -6.64 -18.68
CA ARG A 45 2.70 -7.23 -18.67
C ARG A 45 1.58 -6.25 -18.34
N LEU A 46 1.88 -5.22 -17.56
CA LEU A 46 0.86 -4.33 -16.99
C LEU A 46 1.10 -2.89 -17.40
N ASP A 47 0.02 -2.13 -17.48
CA ASP A 47 0.10 -0.69 -17.73
C ASP A 47 0.34 0.03 -16.40
N ILE A 48 1.59 0.04 -15.96
CA ILE A 48 1.99 0.62 -14.68
C ILE A 48 3.30 1.38 -14.85
N ARG A 49 3.59 2.26 -13.88
CA ARG A 49 4.91 2.87 -13.73
C ARG A 49 5.68 2.07 -12.68
N THR A 50 7.00 2.02 -12.83
CA THR A 50 7.86 1.35 -11.86
C THR A 50 8.99 2.27 -11.43
N ILE A 51 9.35 2.19 -10.15
CA ILE A 51 10.46 2.94 -9.56
C ILE A 51 11.34 1.95 -8.79
N ILE A 52 12.61 1.94 -9.10
CA ILE A 52 13.57 1.07 -8.43
C ILE A 52 14.11 1.78 -7.20
N GLY A 53 13.97 1.14 -6.04
CA GLY A 53 14.49 1.68 -4.80
C GLY A 53 13.88 1.03 -3.58
N HIS A 54 14.37 1.42 -2.42
CA HIS A 54 13.87 0.91 -1.14
C HIS A 54 12.54 1.58 -0.78
N ALA A 55 11.55 0.79 -0.39
CA ALA A 55 10.18 1.26 -0.21
C ALA A 55 10.02 2.32 0.88
N SER A 56 10.91 2.34 1.88
CA SER A 56 10.82 3.31 2.98
C SER A 56 11.80 4.47 2.87
N HIS A 57 12.49 4.63 1.73
CA HIS A 57 13.39 5.77 1.57
C HIS A 57 12.61 6.97 1.04
N PRO A 58 12.68 8.14 1.72
CA PRO A 58 11.91 9.31 1.30
C PRO A 58 12.20 9.79 -0.11
N ASP A 59 13.47 9.72 -0.55
CA ASP A 59 13.83 10.12 -1.91
C ASP A 59 13.21 9.20 -2.97
N VAL A 60 13.10 7.92 -2.67
CA VAL A 60 12.43 6.95 -3.55
C VAL A 60 10.94 7.26 -3.65
N LEU A 61 10.30 7.53 -2.52
CA LEU A 61 8.89 7.89 -2.49
C LEU A 61 8.64 9.20 -3.23
N LYS A 62 9.59 10.14 -3.16
CA LYS A 62 9.50 11.39 -3.91
C LYS A 62 9.52 11.12 -5.42
N ARG A 63 10.46 10.28 -5.87
CA ARG A 63 10.54 9.91 -7.30
C ARG A 63 9.29 9.18 -7.76
N ALA A 64 8.64 8.44 -6.88
CA ALA A 64 7.39 7.75 -7.17
C ALA A 64 6.18 8.69 -7.09
N GLU A 65 6.41 9.98 -6.88
CA GLU A 65 5.37 11.01 -6.80
C GLU A 65 4.38 10.76 -5.66
N ALA A 66 4.91 10.39 -4.49
CA ALA A 66 4.07 10.18 -3.31
C ALA A 66 3.28 11.43 -2.94
N ASP A 67 3.85 12.61 -3.18
CA ASP A 67 3.19 13.88 -2.91
C ASP A 67 1.95 14.12 -3.79
N ASN A 68 1.76 13.30 -4.82
CA ASN A 68 0.62 13.40 -5.72
C ASN A 68 -0.15 12.07 -5.76
N THR A 69 -0.12 11.33 -4.68
CA THR A 69 -0.70 9.99 -4.58
C THR A 69 -1.93 10.03 -3.67
N ASP A 70 -2.98 9.32 -4.07
CA ASP A 70 -4.21 9.23 -3.28
C ASP A 70 -4.13 8.12 -2.24
N ILE A 71 -3.55 6.98 -2.61
CA ILE A 71 -3.46 5.81 -1.73
C ILE A 71 -2.08 5.20 -1.82
N VAL A 72 -1.44 4.98 -0.67
CA VAL A 72 -0.22 4.18 -0.56
C VAL A 72 -0.60 2.82 0.01
N ILE A 73 -0.13 1.77 -0.63
CA ILE A 73 -0.37 0.39 -0.20
C ILE A 73 0.99 -0.28 0.00
N ALA A 74 1.40 -0.41 1.25
CA ALA A 74 2.70 -0.97 1.60
C ALA A 74 2.59 -2.48 1.80
N LEU A 75 3.10 -3.22 0.82
CA LEU A 75 2.95 -4.68 0.75
C LEU A 75 4.30 -5.40 0.69
N THR A 76 5.33 -4.83 1.29
CA THR A 76 6.62 -5.52 1.38
C THR A 76 6.52 -6.68 2.37
N ASP A 77 7.54 -7.50 2.43
CA ASP A 77 7.59 -8.62 3.38
C ASP A 77 8.04 -8.21 4.79
N SER A 78 8.29 -6.91 4.99
CA SER A 78 8.72 -6.37 6.28
C SER A 78 7.64 -5.46 6.86
N ASP A 79 7.09 -5.86 8.00
CA ASP A 79 6.10 -5.02 8.72
C ASP A 79 6.69 -3.65 9.05
N GLU A 80 7.96 -3.61 9.48
CA GLU A 80 8.65 -2.37 9.87
C GLU A 80 8.78 -1.43 8.69
N THR A 81 9.16 -1.97 7.53
CA THR A 81 9.24 -1.17 6.31
C THR A 81 7.87 -0.62 5.92
N ASN A 82 6.84 -1.46 6.02
CA ASN A 82 5.47 -1.05 5.69
C ASN A 82 5.00 0.08 6.60
N MET A 83 5.27 -0.05 7.90
CA MET A 83 4.89 0.98 8.88
C MET A 83 5.64 2.28 8.65
N LEU A 84 6.96 2.19 8.46
CA LEU A 84 7.79 3.38 8.24
C LEU A 84 7.39 4.09 6.94
N ALA A 85 7.14 3.34 5.89
CA ALA A 85 6.71 3.91 4.61
C ALA A 85 5.40 4.69 4.77
N CYS A 86 4.45 4.15 5.51
CA CYS A 86 3.19 4.84 5.79
C CYS A 86 3.41 6.10 6.63
N GLN A 87 4.32 6.05 7.60
CA GLN A 87 4.67 7.23 8.39
C GLN A 87 5.24 8.33 7.51
N ILE A 88 6.17 7.99 6.62
CA ILE A 88 6.79 8.95 5.71
C ILE A 88 5.75 9.51 4.74
N ALA A 89 4.92 8.63 4.18
CA ALA A 89 3.87 9.04 3.26
C ALA A 89 2.92 10.04 3.91
N SER A 90 2.61 9.86 5.17
CA SER A 90 1.74 10.77 5.91
C SER A 90 2.45 12.06 6.30
N THR A 91 3.63 11.95 6.92
CA THR A 91 4.32 13.09 7.52
C THR A 91 4.92 14.03 6.48
N ILE A 92 5.53 13.47 5.44
CA ILE A 92 6.25 14.27 4.45
C ILE A 92 5.38 14.59 3.24
N TYR A 93 4.59 13.62 2.78
CA TYR A 93 3.89 13.73 1.49
C TYR A 93 2.37 13.87 1.61
N ASP A 94 1.84 13.86 2.82
CA ASP A 94 0.39 14.08 3.07
C ASP A 94 -0.52 13.15 2.26
N VAL A 95 -0.12 11.92 2.08
CA VAL A 95 -0.96 10.94 1.37
C VAL A 95 -2.22 10.69 2.19
N PRO A 96 -3.41 10.86 1.59
CA PRO A 96 -4.67 10.77 2.35
C PRO A 96 -4.95 9.39 2.94
N THR A 97 -4.66 8.32 2.19
CA THR A 97 -4.99 6.95 2.63
C THR A 97 -3.75 6.09 2.60
N LYS A 98 -3.44 5.46 3.74
CA LYS A 98 -2.28 4.58 3.89
C LYS A 98 -2.76 3.21 4.34
N ILE A 99 -2.44 2.21 3.54
CA ILE A 99 -2.79 0.82 3.79
C ILE A 99 -1.49 0.02 3.93
N ALA A 100 -1.39 -0.80 4.94
CA ALA A 100 -0.17 -1.57 5.18
C ALA A 100 -0.46 -3.01 5.56
N ARG A 101 0.33 -3.92 5.01
CA ARG A 101 0.32 -5.31 5.41
C ARG A 101 1.10 -5.46 6.71
N ILE A 102 0.43 -5.92 7.74
CA ILE A 102 1.01 -6.16 9.07
C ILE A 102 0.73 -7.61 9.44
N ARG A 103 1.77 -8.43 9.54
CA ARG A 103 1.62 -9.86 9.81
C ARG A 103 1.93 -10.24 11.25
N SER A 104 2.78 -9.48 11.91
CA SER A 104 3.22 -9.80 13.26
C SER A 104 2.10 -9.62 14.28
N ALA A 105 1.82 -10.66 15.06
CA ALA A 105 0.83 -10.57 16.13
C ALA A 105 1.23 -9.52 17.18
N ALA A 106 2.53 -9.33 17.39
CA ALA A 106 3.01 -8.32 18.32
C ALA A 106 2.54 -6.93 17.94
N TYR A 107 2.57 -6.60 16.64
CA TYR A 107 2.07 -5.32 16.17
C TYR A 107 0.56 -5.25 16.12
N MET A 108 -0.07 -6.33 15.66
CA MET A 108 -1.54 -6.37 15.53
C MET A 108 -2.25 -6.21 16.86
N HIS A 109 -1.64 -6.69 17.94
CA HIS A 109 -2.24 -6.58 19.28
C HIS A 109 -1.89 -5.28 20.00
N SER A 110 -1.03 -4.45 19.42
CA SER A 110 -0.63 -3.19 20.03
C SER A 110 -1.55 -2.07 19.54
N LYS A 111 -2.67 -1.88 20.22
CA LYS A 111 -3.68 -0.90 19.81
C LYS A 111 -3.14 0.53 19.81
N ASP A 112 -2.26 0.85 20.75
CA ASP A 112 -1.72 2.20 20.86
C ASP A 112 -0.77 2.56 19.72
N LEU A 113 -0.20 1.57 19.07
CA LEU A 113 0.77 1.79 18.01
C LEU A 113 0.13 2.45 16.76
N PHE A 114 -1.13 2.13 16.50
CA PHE A 114 -1.83 2.59 15.30
C PHE A 114 -2.89 3.64 15.58
N ARG A 115 -2.77 4.32 16.71
CA ARG A 115 -3.67 5.42 17.04
C ARG A 115 -3.41 6.60 16.09
N LYS A 116 -4.39 7.49 16.01
CA LYS A 116 -4.37 8.61 15.08
C LYS A 116 -3.11 9.47 15.17
N ASP A 117 -2.55 9.60 16.35
CA ASP A 117 -1.34 10.39 16.61
C ASP A 117 -0.07 9.55 16.64
N SER A 118 -0.15 8.27 16.26
CA SER A 118 1.01 7.37 16.22
C SER A 118 1.34 7.01 14.78
N ILE A 119 1.53 5.72 14.47
CA ILE A 119 1.83 5.29 13.11
C ILE A 119 0.54 5.36 12.27
N PRO A 120 0.50 6.18 11.23
CA PRO A 120 -0.74 6.46 10.49
C PRO A 120 -1.02 5.40 9.43
N VAL A 121 -1.43 4.23 9.87
CA VAL A 121 -1.92 3.17 8.99
C VAL A 121 -3.44 3.15 9.10
N ASP A 122 -4.11 3.52 8.02
CA ASP A 122 -5.56 3.61 8.03
C ASP A 122 -6.21 2.22 7.99
N VAL A 123 -5.61 1.29 7.25
CA VAL A 123 -6.08 -0.10 7.18
C VAL A 123 -4.90 -1.04 7.29
N ARG A 124 -5.00 -2.01 8.18
CA ARG A 124 -4.00 -3.08 8.34
C ARG A 124 -4.51 -4.34 7.68
N LEU A 125 -3.74 -4.88 6.75
CA LEU A 125 -4.13 -6.04 5.97
C LEU A 125 -3.47 -7.30 6.48
N SER A 126 -4.28 -8.30 6.79
CA SER A 126 -3.90 -9.65 7.20
C SER A 126 -5.17 -10.49 7.27
N PRO A 127 -5.20 -11.73 6.80
CA PRO A 127 -4.15 -12.54 6.18
C PRO A 127 -3.94 -12.21 4.69
N GLU A 128 -2.82 -12.64 4.14
CA GLU A 128 -2.37 -12.32 2.79
C GLU A 128 -3.38 -12.67 1.69
N LYS A 129 -4.02 -13.80 1.80
CA LYS A 129 -4.90 -14.32 0.75
C LYS A 129 -6.11 -13.44 0.44
N LEU A 130 -6.43 -12.50 1.33
CA LEU A 130 -7.58 -11.63 1.16
C LEU A 130 -7.21 -10.19 0.83
N VAL A 131 -5.90 -9.89 0.73
CA VAL A 131 -5.42 -8.51 0.56
C VAL A 131 -5.98 -7.87 -0.70
N CYS A 132 -5.90 -8.56 -1.84
CA CYS A 132 -6.31 -7.97 -3.11
C CYS A 132 -7.81 -7.65 -3.14
N ASP A 133 -8.63 -8.54 -2.60
CA ASP A 133 -10.07 -8.33 -2.53
C ASP A 133 -10.41 -7.13 -1.66
N HIS A 134 -9.75 -7.01 -0.50
CA HIS A 134 -9.96 -5.88 0.39
C HIS A 134 -9.57 -4.56 -0.27
N ILE A 135 -8.44 -4.54 -0.97
CA ILE A 135 -7.95 -3.33 -1.65
C ILE A 135 -8.93 -2.88 -2.73
N GLU A 136 -9.37 -3.81 -3.57
CA GLU A 136 -10.33 -3.51 -4.62
C GLU A 136 -11.61 -2.92 -4.03
N GLN A 137 -12.11 -3.54 -2.98
CA GLN A 137 -13.33 -3.09 -2.32
C GLN A 137 -13.17 -1.68 -1.76
N LEU A 138 -12.02 -1.38 -1.16
CA LEU A 138 -11.75 -0.06 -0.60
C LEU A 138 -11.69 1.02 -1.66
N ILE A 139 -11.15 0.69 -2.82
CA ILE A 139 -11.01 1.65 -3.92
C ILE A 139 -12.36 1.95 -4.55
N HIS A 140 -13.17 0.92 -4.80
CA HIS A 140 -14.47 1.09 -5.44
C HIS A 140 -15.54 1.61 -4.47
N HIS A 141 -15.34 1.37 -3.18
CA HIS A 141 -16.30 1.76 -2.15
C HIS A 141 -15.57 2.43 -0.99
N PRO A 142 -15.19 3.71 -1.16
CA PRO A 142 -14.39 4.40 -0.13
C PRO A 142 -15.01 4.38 1.26
N GLY A 143 -16.33 4.36 1.35
CA GLY A 143 -17.03 4.27 2.62
C GLY A 143 -16.80 2.96 3.36
N ALA A 144 -16.37 1.92 2.65
CA ALA A 144 -16.14 0.61 3.23
C ALA A 144 -14.90 0.56 4.13
N LEU A 145 -14.02 1.57 4.06
CA LEU A 145 -12.85 1.65 4.91
C LEU A 145 -13.20 1.46 6.38
N GLN A 146 -14.19 2.22 6.85
CA GLN A 146 -14.61 2.12 8.24
C GLN A 146 -15.23 0.78 8.57
N VAL A 147 -16.01 0.23 7.63
CA VAL A 147 -16.67 -1.06 7.84
C VAL A 147 -15.64 -2.18 7.96
N LEU A 148 -14.63 -2.20 7.09
CA LEU A 148 -13.58 -3.22 7.14
C LEU A 148 -12.76 -3.12 8.41
N GLU A 149 -12.40 -1.93 8.82
CA GLU A 149 -11.68 -1.69 10.06
C GLU A 149 -12.47 -2.20 11.26
N PHE A 150 -13.76 -1.95 11.26
CA PHE A 150 -14.66 -2.44 12.31
C PHE A 150 -14.72 -3.96 12.32
N GLY A 151 -14.91 -4.58 11.17
CA GLY A 151 -14.95 -6.02 11.06
C GLY A 151 -13.67 -6.69 11.51
N ASN A 152 -12.52 -6.11 11.17
CA ASN A 152 -11.23 -6.61 11.60
C ASN A 152 -11.03 -6.47 13.11
N GLY A 153 -11.61 -5.46 13.70
CA GLY A 153 -11.56 -5.26 15.14
C GLY A 153 -12.32 -6.32 15.90
N GLU A 154 -13.33 -6.91 15.29
CA GLU A 154 -14.14 -7.95 15.90
C GLU A 154 -13.55 -9.35 15.69
N ALA A 155 -12.75 -9.51 14.65
CA ALA A 155 -12.13 -10.79 14.35
C ALA A 155 -10.93 -11.03 15.24
#